data_43e92e1398a3a50a6af3df3f0402ce40
#
_entry.id   43e92e1398a3a50a6af3df3f0402ce40
#
_cell.length_a   1.000
_cell.length_b   1.000
_cell.length_c   1.000
_cell.angle_alpha   90.00
_cell.angle_beta   90.00
_cell.angle_gamma   90.00
#
_symmetry.space_group_name_H-M   'P 1'
#
loop_
_entity.id
_entity.type
_entity.pdbx_description
1 polymer ?
#
loop_
_entity_poly.entity_id
_entity_poly.type
_entity_poly.pdbx_seq_one_letter_code
_entity_poly.pdbx_strand_id
1 'polypeptide(L)'
;MDQEEETIKCQAVILRTDLIRKMGRSKKIKMESIPYQVYKDEQYKNKLGDRAYEIMDQKRKNAVKETIGKVITYKGALIEPYFHAVSVGMTLDASEWFGKKIPYLRQKESLSDIESKDYMSIKTISYQRMQIILEEHMKKKITIQQLQKNSETFNGNKEWICQTDQGRIIYHFRRRFCKMAATGIQ
;
A
#
# COMPACT_ATOMS: atom_id res chain seq x y z
N MET A 1 7.79 -8.12 -12.87
CA MET A 1 7.46 -6.70 -12.59
C MET A 1 8.74 -5.91 -12.76
N ASP A 2 8.86 -5.20 -13.87
CA ASP A 2 10.05 -4.40 -14.15
C ASP A 2 9.85 -3.05 -13.45
N GLN A 3 10.58 -2.83 -12.36
CA GLN A 3 10.57 -1.56 -11.66
C GLN A 3 11.68 -0.67 -12.23
N GLU A 4 11.34 0.58 -12.46
CA GLU A 4 12.31 1.61 -12.83
C GLU A 4 13.40 1.70 -11.76
N GLU A 5 14.64 1.84 -12.20
CA GLU A 5 15.80 1.85 -11.32
C GLU A 5 15.73 2.94 -10.25
N GLU A 6 15.26 4.12 -10.61
CA GLU A 6 15.07 5.23 -9.68
C GLU A 6 14.02 4.92 -8.59
N THR A 7 12.97 4.16 -8.93
CA THR A 7 12.00 3.68 -7.94
C THR A 7 12.65 2.78 -6.91
N ILE A 8 13.53 1.86 -7.35
CA ILE A 8 14.26 0.97 -6.43
C ILE A 8 15.22 1.77 -5.54
N LYS A 9 15.90 2.79 -6.09
CA LYS A 9 16.74 3.72 -5.31
C LYS A 9 15.92 4.47 -4.25
N CYS A 10 14.77 5.01 -4.63
CA CYS A 10 13.87 5.66 -3.67
C CYS A 10 13.43 4.71 -2.55
N GLN A 11 13.04 3.48 -2.89
CA GLN A 11 12.67 2.46 -1.91
C GLN A 11 13.84 2.12 -0.97
N ALA A 12 15.06 1.99 -1.49
CA ALA A 12 16.25 1.74 -0.67
C ALA A 12 16.49 2.86 0.36
N VAL A 13 16.32 4.12 -0.02
CA VAL A 13 16.46 5.27 0.88
C VAL A 13 15.34 5.30 1.91
N ILE A 14 14.08 5.06 1.50
CA ILE A 14 12.91 4.99 2.38
C ILE A 14 13.10 3.91 3.45
N LEU A 15 13.42 2.68 3.03
CA LEU A 15 13.62 1.54 3.93
C LEU A 15 14.76 1.78 4.91
N ARG A 16 15.88 2.28 4.41
CA ARG A 16 17.05 2.62 5.24
C ARG A 16 16.69 3.67 6.30
N THR A 17 15.96 4.72 5.91
CA THR A 17 15.51 5.77 6.83
C THR A 17 14.66 5.19 7.96
N ASP A 18 13.68 4.35 7.63
CA ASP A 18 12.81 3.74 8.64
C ASP A 18 13.57 2.75 9.55
N LEU A 19 14.45 1.94 8.99
CA LEU A 19 15.28 1.01 9.77
C LEU A 19 16.20 1.75 10.74
N ILE A 20 16.93 2.77 10.28
CA ILE A 20 17.84 3.55 11.14
C ILE A 20 17.04 4.27 12.24
N ARG A 21 15.87 4.84 11.90
CA ARG A 21 14.97 5.46 12.87
C ARG A 21 14.53 4.48 13.96
N LYS A 22 14.13 3.26 13.56
CA LYS A 22 13.70 2.21 14.50
C LYS A 22 14.84 1.63 15.33
N MET A 23 16.04 1.52 14.77
CA MET A 23 17.22 1.09 15.52
C MET A 23 17.59 2.08 16.62
N GLY A 24 17.38 3.37 16.39
CA GLY A 24 17.71 4.41 17.36
C GLY A 24 19.16 4.33 17.85
N ARG A 25 19.36 4.47 19.16
CA ARG A 25 20.70 4.40 19.78
C ARG A 25 21.27 2.98 19.85
N SER A 26 20.44 1.96 19.80
CA SER A 26 20.88 0.56 19.96
C SER A 26 21.72 0.04 18.80
N LYS A 27 21.62 0.68 17.63
CA LYS A 27 22.23 0.25 16.36
C LYS A 27 21.87 -1.20 15.96
N LYS A 28 20.87 -1.76 16.58
CA LYS A 28 20.36 -3.12 16.34
C LYS A 28 18.85 -3.09 16.29
N ILE A 29 18.27 -3.95 15.46
CA ILE A 29 16.82 -4.16 15.38
C ILE A 29 16.55 -5.66 15.35
N LYS A 30 15.54 -6.09 16.09
CA LYS A 30 15.07 -7.49 16.02
C LYS A 30 14.30 -7.68 14.71
N MET A 31 14.48 -8.84 14.07
CA MET A 31 13.83 -9.16 12.80
C MET A 31 12.30 -9.07 12.90
N GLU A 32 11.75 -9.51 14.02
CA GLU A 32 10.31 -9.47 14.32
C GLU A 32 9.75 -8.04 14.41
N SER A 33 10.61 -7.06 14.65
CA SER A 33 10.25 -5.65 14.73
C SER A 33 10.27 -4.95 13.35
N ILE A 34 10.71 -5.66 12.31
CA ILE A 34 10.72 -5.14 10.94
C ILE A 34 9.32 -5.33 10.35
N PRO A 35 8.58 -4.24 10.01
CA PRO A 35 7.22 -4.34 9.52
C PRO A 35 7.12 -4.70 8.03
N TYR A 36 8.19 -5.22 7.46
CA TYR A 36 8.28 -5.58 6.05
C TYR A 36 8.45 -7.07 5.91
N GLN A 37 7.83 -7.64 4.89
CA GLN A 37 8.07 -9.02 4.55
C GLN A 37 9.49 -9.18 4.02
N VAL A 38 10.31 -9.91 4.76
CA VAL A 38 11.67 -10.28 4.34
C VAL A 38 11.58 -11.63 3.66
N TYR A 39 11.80 -11.66 2.36
CA TYR A 39 11.86 -12.90 1.60
C TYR A 39 13.28 -13.44 1.60
N LYS A 40 13.41 -14.75 1.70
CA LYS A 40 14.67 -15.44 1.41
C LYS A 40 14.89 -15.47 -0.11
N ASP A 41 16.14 -15.48 -0.53
CA ASP A 41 16.49 -15.50 -1.95
C ASP A 41 15.84 -16.66 -2.71
N GLU A 42 15.77 -17.85 -2.11
CA GLU A 42 15.09 -19.01 -2.68
C GLU A 42 13.61 -18.77 -2.97
N GLN A 43 12.91 -18.06 -2.09
CA GLN A 43 11.49 -17.73 -2.28
C GLN A 43 11.30 -16.79 -3.48
N TYR A 44 12.22 -15.84 -3.66
CA TYR A 44 12.19 -14.94 -4.80
C TYR A 44 12.55 -15.67 -6.12
N LYS A 45 13.57 -16.54 -6.10
CA LYS A 45 13.94 -17.36 -7.25
C LYS A 45 12.76 -18.24 -7.70
N ASN A 46 12.11 -18.93 -6.76
CA ASN A 46 10.95 -19.76 -7.06
C ASN A 46 9.77 -18.95 -7.65
N LYS A 47 9.60 -17.69 -7.24
CA LYS A 47 8.53 -16.84 -7.73
C LYS A 47 8.81 -16.20 -9.08
N LEU A 48 10.03 -15.82 -9.35
CA LEU A 48 10.43 -15.04 -10.54
C LEU A 48 11.11 -15.91 -11.61
N GLY A 49 11.71 -17.05 -11.23
CA GLY A 49 12.66 -17.80 -12.02
C GLY A 49 14.07 -17.21 -11.93
N ASP A 50 15.09 -18.04 -12.15
CA ASP A 50 16.49 -17.68 -11.91
C ASP A 50 16.93 -16.43 -12.67
N ARG A 51 16.65 -16.36 -13.97
CA ARG A 51 17.07 -15.23 -14.83
C ARG A 51 16.45 -13.90 -14.39
N ALA A 52 15.15 -13.88 -14.10
CA ALA A 52 14.47 -12.66 -13.67
C ALA A 52 14.92 -12.26 -12.27
N TYR A 53 15.18 -13.23 -11.40
CA TYR A 53 15.76 -12.99 -10.08
C TYR A 53 17.14 -12.33 -10.18
N GLU A 54 18.06 -12.86 -11.00
CA GLU A 54 19.41 -12.31 -11.14
C GLU A 54 19.39 -10.85 -11.61
N ILE A 55 18.59 -10.54 -12.62
CA ILE A 55 18.43 -9.17 -13.12
C ILE A 55 17.91 -8.24 -12.02
N MET A 56 16.86 -8.66 -11.29
CA MET A 56 16.27 -7.87 -10.23
C MET A 56 17.22 -7.72 -9.04
N ASP A 57 17.94 -8.75 -8.67
CA ASP A 57 18.92 -8.72 -7.59
C ASP A 57 20.08 -7.77 -7.89
N GLN A 58 20.57 -7.78 -9.14
CA GLN A 58 21.59 -6.84 -9.57
C GLN A 58 21.09 -5.39 -9.53
N LYS A 59 19.88 -5.12 -10.01
CA LYS A 59 19.25 -3.79 -9.90
C LYS A 59 19.15 -3.33 -8.43
N ARG A 60 18.71 -4.21 -7.52
CA ARG A 60 18.63 -3.91 -6.08
C ARG A 60 19.99 -3.62 -5.46
N LYS A 61 21.00 -4.44 -5.75
CA LYS A 61 22.37 -4.25 -5.25
C LYS A 61 22.94 -2.92 -5.71
N ASN A 62 22.77 -2.58 -6.98
CA ASN A 62 23.22 -1.31 -7.54
C ASN A 62 22.51 -0.13 -6.87
N ALA A 63 21.18 -0.17 -6.73
CA ALA A 63 20.40 0.87 -6.09
C ALA A 63 20.82 1.11 -4.63
N VAL A 64 21.08 0.05 -3.87
CA VAL A 64 21.58 0.15 -2.50
C VAL A 64 22.97 0.78 -2.47
N LYS A 65 23.87 0.37 -3.37
CA LYS A 65 25.24 0.89 -3.49
C LYS A 65 25.26 2.37 -3.84
N GLU A 66 24.46 2.79 -4.82
CA GLU A 66 24.40 4.19 -5.27
C GLU A 66 23.72 5.14 -4.27
N THR A 67 22.91 4.59 -3.39
CA THR A 67 22.22 5.34 -2.34
C THR A 67 22.84 5.16 -0.96
N ILE A 68 24.03 4.58 -0.86
CA ILE A 68 24.69 4.33 0.43
C ILE A 68 24.80 5.61 1.26
N GLY A 69 24.48 5.53 2.56
CA GLY A 69 24.52 6.68 3.46
C GLY A 69 23.36 7.69 3.31
N LYS A 70 22.57 7.62 2.23
CA LYS A 70 21.45 8.54 2.04
C LYS A 70 20.25 8.14 2.90
N VAL A 71 19.69 9.12 3.62
CA VAL A 71 18.48 9.01 4.44
C VAL A 71 17.63 10.26 4.27
N ILE A 72 16.35 10.17 4.62
CA ILE A 72 15.42 11.30 4.52
C ILE A 72 15.28 11.95 5.90
N THR A 73 15.50 13.26 5.96
CA THR A 73 15.37 14.06 7.18
C THR A 73 14.41 15.23 6.97
N TYR A 74 13.79 15.65 8.06
CA TYR A 74 13.04 16.90 8.13
C TYR A 74 13.50 17.69 9.36
N LYS A 75 13.97 18.90 9.16
CA LYS A 75 14.55 19.75 10.21
C LYS A 75 15.64 19.04 11.04
N GLY A 76 16.51 18.28 10.37
CA GLY A 76 17.62 17.56 10.98
C GLY A 76 17.27 16.22 11.64
N ALA A 77 16.01 15.85 11.76
CA ALA A 77 15.58 14.58 12.32
C ALA A 77 15.14 13.60 11.22
N LEU A 78 15.39 12.30 11.43
CA LEU A 78 14.90 11.25 10.54
C LEU A 78 13.37 11.24 10.50
N ILE A 79 12.81 11.22 9.31
CA ILE A 79 11.35 11.15 9.13
C ILE A 79 10.82 9.73 9.40
N GLU A 80 9.51 9.62 9.67
CA GLU A 80 8.76 8.39 9.51
C GLU A 80 8.30 8.31 8.05
N PRO A 81 8.93 7.49 7.20
CA PRO A 81 8.62 7.46 5.80
C PRO A 81 7.41 6.58 5.50
N TYR A 82 6.66 6.96 4.49
CA TYR A 82 5.54 6.19 3.94
C TYR A 82 5.68 6.13 2.43
N PHE A 83 5.17 5.05 1.85
CA PHE A 83 5.04 4.93 0.41
C PHE A 83 3.76 4.17 0.04
N HIS A 84 3.33 4.31 -1.19
CA HIS A 84 2.20 3.60 -1.79
C HIS A 84 2.59 3.13 -3.19
N ALA A 85 1.91 2.10 -3.67
CA ALA A 85 2.19 1.56 -5.00
C ALA A 85 1.56 2.41 -6.11
N VAL A 86 0.31 2.81 -5.92
CA VAL A 86 -0.48 3.57 -6.89
C VAL A 86 -1.43 4.49 -6.12
N SER A 87 -1.47 5.77 -6.48
CA SER A 87 -2.44 6.72 -5.96
C SER A 87 -3.64 6.87 -6.92
N VAL A 88 -4.63 7.65 -6.52
CA VAL A 88 -5.78 7.99 -7.39
C VAL A 88 -5.51 9.25 -8.24
N GLY A 89 -4.26 9.44 -8.65
CA GLY A 89 -3.79 10.64 -9.34
C GLY A 89 -3.36 11.75 -8.39
N MET A 90 -3.58 11.56 -7.09
CA MET A 90 -3.20 12.49 -6.03
C MET A 90 -3.01 11.75 -4.71
N THR A 91 -1.96 12.06 -3.97
CA THR A 91 -1.75 11.51 -2.63
C THR A 91 -2.62 12.24 -1.61
N LEU A 92 -2.81 11.66 -0.42
CA LEU A 92 -3.53 12.31 0.67
C LEU A 92 -2.58 13.15 1.53
N ASP A 93 -3.10 14.23 2.12
CA ASP A 93 -2.45 14.90 3.24
C ASP A 93 -2.50 14.00 4.48
N ALA A 94 -1.43 14.04 5.28
CA ALA A 94 -1.35 13.22 6.49
C ALA A 94 -2.49 13.49 7.48
N SER A 95 -3.04 14.71 7.51
CA SER A 95 -4.17 15.06 8.38
C SER A 95 -5.45 14.32 7.98
N GLU A 96 -5.63 13.99 6.71
CA GLU A 96 -6.80 13.24 6.24
C GLU A 96 -6.70 11.74 6.58
N TRP A 97 -5.48 11.20 6.59
CA TRP A 97 -5.27 9.78 6.85
C TRP A 97 -5.04 9.44 8.31
N PHE A 98 -4.20 10.22 8.99
CA PHE A 98 -3.80 9.97 10.37
C PHE A 98 -4.55 10.83 11.40
N GLY A 99 -5.41 11.77 10.95
CA GLY A 99 -6.07 12.73 11.82
C GLY A 99 -5.13 13.77 12.44
N LYS A 100 -3.86 13.82 12.01
CA LYS A 100 -2.85 14.77 12.49
C LYS A 100 -2.00 15.32 11.36
N LYS A 101 -1.61 16.58 11.46
CA LYS A 101 -0.71 17.21 10.49
C LYS A 101 0.71 16.68 10.66
N ILE A 102 1.30 16.20 9.56
CA ILE A 102 2.70 15.82 9.46
C ILE A 102 3.32 16.71 8.38
N PRO A 103 4.20 17.67 8.72
CA PRO A 103 4.58 18.75 7.82
C PRO A 103 5.22 18.29 6.50
N TYR A 104 5.88 17.14 6.49
CA TYR A 104 6.56 16.57 5.33
C TYR A 104 5.70 15.54 4.54
N LEU A 105 4.48 15.20 5.01
CA LEU A 105 3.53 14.32 4.34
C LEU A 105 2.33 15.12 3.85
N ARG A 106 2.54 15.84 2.76
CA ARG A 106 1.54 16.71 2.15
C ARG A 106 0.96 16.06 0.90
N GLN A 107 -0.24 16.47 0.58
CA GLN A 107 -0.88 16.11 -0.68
C GLN A 107 0.01 16.49 -1.88
N LYS A 108 0.14 15.60 -2.85
CA LYS A 108 0.90 15.78 -4.09
C LYS A 108 0.18 15.11 -5.26
N GLU A 109 0.25 15.74 -6.40
CA GLU A 109 -0.20 15.15 -7.66
C GLU A 109 0.71 13.99 -8.08
N SER A 110 0.10 12.95 -8.61
CA SER A 110 0.75 11.76 -9.18
C SER A 110 -0.10 11.25 -10.35
N LEU A 111 -0.21 12.07 -11.38
CA LEU A 111 -1.12 11.82 -12.52
C LEU A 111 -0.73 10.55 -13.29
N SER A 112 0.56 10.21 -13.34
CA SER A 112 1.04 8.98 -13.99
C SER A 112 0.47 7.70 -13.35
N ASP A 113 0.04 7.75 -12.09
CA ASP A 113 -0.59 6.61 -11.42
C ASP A 113 -1.92 6.20 -12.08
N ILE A 114 -2.59 7.13 -12.76
CA ILE A 114 -3.86 6.90 -13.45
C ILE A 114 -3.67 5.90 -14.61
N GLU A 115 -2.50 5.89 -15.23
CA GLU A 115 -2.15 4.99 -16.33
C GLU A 115 -1.72 3.60 -15.85
N SER A 116 -1.54 3.43 -14.54
CA SER A 116 -1.16 2.14 -13.96
C SER A 116 -2.28 1.11 -14.14
N LYS A 117 -1.91 -0.10 -14.55
CA LYS A 117 -2.83 -1.25 -14.60
C LYS A 117 -3.45 -1.59 -13.23
N ASP A 118 -2.80 -1.16 -12.16
CA ASP A 118 -3.25 -1.38 -10.78
C ASP A 118 -4.06 -0.18 -10.23
N TYR A 119 -4.33 0.84 -11.09
CA TYR A 119 -5.06 2.05 -10.71
C TYR A 119 -6.48 1.76 -10.23
N MET A 120 -7.16 0.84 -10.91
CA MET A 120 -8.54 0.47 -10.58
C MET A 120 -8.74 -1.03 -10.75
N SER A 121 -9.40 -1.64 -9.77
CA SER A 121 -9.91 -3.01 -9.92
C SER A 121 -11.42 -3.02 -9.69
N ILE A 122 -12.15 -3.71 -10.58
CA ILE A 122 -13.61 -3.85 -10.48
C ILE A 122 -13.89 -5.28 -10.07
N LYS A 123 -14.63 -5.47 -8.98
CA LYS A 123 -15.15 -6.77 -8.56
C LYS A 123 -16.67 -6.71 -8.45
N THR A 124 -17.33 -7.61 -9.13
CA THR A 124 -18.79 -7.77 -9.03
C THR A 124 -19.10 -8.87 -8.02
N ILE A 125 -19.89 -8.54 -7.02
CA ILE A 125 -20.29 -9.48 -5.96
C ILE A 125 -21.81 -9.48 -5.86
N SER A 126 -22.44 -10.65 -5.75
CA SER A 126 -23.89 -10.74 -5.54
C SER A 126 -24.28 -10.24 -4.14
N TYR A 127 -25.52 -9.77 -3.97
CA TYR A 127 -26.03 -9.35 -2.66
C TYR A 127 -25.94 -10.47 -1.63
N GLN A 128 -26.22 -11.72 -2.02
CA GLN A 128 -26.10 -12.88 -1.13
C GLN A 128 -24.66 -13.06 -0.64
N ARG A 129 -23.68 -12.98 -1.54
CA ARG A 129 -22.28 -13.11 -1.16
C ARG A 129 -21.82 -11.97 -0.27
N MET A 130 -22.28 -10.74 -0.54
CA MET A 130 -22.01 -9.57 0.28
C MET A 130 -22.63 -9.71 1.67
N GLN A 131 -23.87 -10.19 1.77
CA GLN A 131 -24.53 -10.45 3.04
C GLN A 131 -23.69 -11.37 3.92
N ILE A 132 -23.22 -12.50 3.37
CA ILE A 132 -22.38 -13.46 4.10
C ILE A 132 -21.10 -12.77 4.62
N ILE A 133 -20.38 -12.07 3.75
CA ILE A 133 -19.13 -11.39 4.13
C ILE A 133 -19.35 -10.36 5.25
N LEU A 134 -20.40 -9.57 5.15
CA LEU A 134 -20.70 -8.54 6.14
C LEU A 134 -21.18 -9.12 7.47
N GLU A 135 -22.02 -10.18 7.44
CA GLU A 135 -22.45 -10.86 8.66
C GLU A 135 -21.28 -11.50 9.41
N GLU A 136 -20.35 -12.14 8.70
CA GLU A 136 -19.11 -12.69 9.27
C GLU A 136 -18.25 -11.60 9.91
N HIS A 137 -18.10 -10.47 9.21
CA HIS A 137 -17.22 -9.38 9.67
C HIS A 137 -17.84 -8.56 10.79
N MET A 138 -19.12 -8.20 10.66
CA MET A 138 -19.82 -7.32 11.61
C MET A 138 -20.48 -8.07 12.77
N LYS A 139 -20.52 -9.41 12.70
CA LYS A 139 -21.22 -10.29 13.67
C LYS A 139 -22.68 -9.88 13.91
N LYS A 140 -23.33 -9.37 12.87
CA LYS A 140 -24.75 -8.93 12.87
C LYS A 140 -25.47 -9.49 11.66
N LYS A 141 -26.73 -9.87 11.83
CA LYS A 141 -27.58 -10.24 10.70
C LYS A 141 -27.92 -9.00 9.86
N ILE A 142 -27.75 -9.12 8.56
CA ILE A 142 -28.00 -8.07 7.58
C ILE A 142 -28.91 -8.62 6.51
N THR A 143 -29.99 -7.93 6.18
CA THR A 143 -30.90 -8.36 5.11
C THR A 143 -30.45 -7.82 3.75
N ILE A 144 -30.79 -8.54 2.68
CA ILE A 144 -30.53 -8.08 1.30
C ILE A 144 -31.23 -6.75 1.03
N GLN A 145 -32.43 -6.53 1.58
CA GLN A 145 -33.16 -5.25 1.47
C GLN A 145 -32.39 -4.10 2.10
N GLN A 146 -31.74 -4.33 3.26
CA GLN A 146 -30.88 -3.32 3.88
C GLN A 146 -29.65 -3.01 3.03
N LEU A 147 -29.06 -4.02 2.40
CA LEU A 147 -27.94 -3.83 1.46
C LEU A 147 -28.35 -3.03 0.23
N GLN A 148 -29.52 -3.35 -0.35
CA GLN A 148 -30.06 -2.62 -1.49
C GLN A 148 -30.35 -1.16 -1.17
N LYS A 149 -31.01 -0.88 -0.05
CA LYS A 149 -31.32 0.48 0.40
C LYS A 149 -30.06 1.30 0.70
N ASN A 150 -29.07 0.68 1.30
CA ASN A 150 -27.83 1.38 1.69
C ASN A 150 -26.80 1.47 0.54
N SER A 151 -26.94 0.69 -0.53
CA SER A 151 -26.05 0.76 -1.68
C SER A 151 -26.17 2.09 -2.45
N GLU A 152 -27.33 2.73 -2.40
CA GLU A 152 -27.54 4.08 -2.97
C GLU A 152 -26.91 5.18 -2.10
N THR A 153 -26.73 4.93 -0.81
CA THR A 153 -26.19 5.88 0.17
C THR A 153 -24.70 5.69 0.47
N PHE A 154 -24.08 4.64 -0.03
CA PHE A 154 -22.62 4.44 0.07
C PHE A 154 -21.86 5.35 -0.91
N ASN A 155 -22.18 6.60 -0.90
CA ASN A 155 -21.31 7.68 -1.33
C ASN A 155 -20.22 7.88 -0.28
N GLY A 156 -19.60 6.75 0.09
CA GLY A 156 -18.59 6.70 1.13
C GLY A 156 -17.39 7.51 0.71
N ASN A 157 -17.25 8.63 1.36
CA ASN A 157 -16.01 9.34 1.44
C ASN A 157 -14.89 8.30 1.61
N LYS A 158 -14.11 8.14 0.59
CA LYS A 158 -12.68 7.80 0.63
C LYS A 158 -12.19 6.49 0.01
N GLU A 159 -12.94 5.39 -0.09
CA GLU A 159 -12.29 4.14 -0.56
C GLU A 159 -13.13 3.20 -1.43
N TRP A 160 -14.44 3.37 -1.45
CA TRP A 160 -15.35 2.47 -2.15
C TRP A 160 -16.35 3.26 -2.96
N ILE A 161 -16.42 3.04 -4.26
CA ILE A 161 -17.56 3.43 -5.07
C ILE A 161 -18.43 2.19 -5.20
N CYS A 162 -19.62 2.25 -4.64
CA CYS A 162 -20.62 1.21 -4.79
C CYS A 162 -21.62 1.66 -5.86
N GLN A 163 -21.72 0.94 -6.94
CA GLN A 163 -22.74 1.12 -7.95
C GLN A 163 -23.61 -0.13 -8.00
N THR A 164 -24.92 0.06 -8.05
CA THR A 164 -25.86 -1.07 -8.25
C THR A 164 -26.22 -1.15 -9.73
N ASP A 165 -26.03 -2.31 -10.30
CA ASP A 165 -26.50 -2.65 -11.62
C ASP A 165 -27.20 -4.02 -11.57
N GLN A 166 -28.47 -4.07 -12.00
CA GLN A 166 -29.28 -5.29 -12.14
C GLN A 166 -29.15 -6.31 -10.97
N GLY A 167 -29.20 -5.81 -9.73
CA GLY A 167 -29.11 -6.67 -8.54
C GLY A 167 -27.68 -7.11 -8.17
N ARG A 168 -26.69 -6.50 -8.73
CA ARG A 168 -25.27 -6.69 -8.38
C ARG A 168 -24.67 -5.44 -7.80
N ILE A 169 -23.78 -5.61 -6.83
CA ILE A 169 -23.00 -4.51 -6.27
C ILE A 169 -21.64 -4.48 -6.96
N ILE A 170 -21.31 -3.39 -7.61
CA ILE A 170 -20.02 -3.17 -8.25
C ILE A 170 -19.18 -2.33 -7.32
N TYR A 171 -18.07 -2.86 -6.85
CA TYR A 171 -17.11 -2.16 -6.01
C TYR A 171 -15.96 -1.65 -6.86
N HIS A 172 -15.74 -0.34 -6.82
CA HIS A 172 -14.52 0.26 -7.32
C HIS A 172 -13.56 0.43 -6.14
N PHE A 173 -12.57 -0.44 -6.04
CA PHE A 173 -11.55 -0.33 -5.01
C PHE A 173 -10.45 0.61 -5.51
N ARG A 174 -10.38 1.81 -4.96
CA ARG A 174 -9.21 2.69 -5.14
C ARG A 174 -8.20 2.31 -4.05
N ARG A 175 -7.10 1.68 -4.44
CA ARG A 175 -6.00 1.44 -3.50
C ARG A 175 -5.44 2.79 -3.05
N ARG A 176 -5.74 3.15 -1.81
CA ARG A 176 -5.10 4.27 -1.13
C ARG A 176 -4.09 3.73 -0.13
N PHE A 177 -2.89 4.31 -0.10
CA PHE A 177 -1.84 4.12 0.89
C PHE A 177 -1.64 2.69 1.41
N CYS A 178 -0.62 2.04 0.93
CA CYS A 178 -0.05 0.93 1.65
C CYS A 178 0.84 1.49 2.77
N LYS A 179 0.32 1.51 4.00
CA LYS A 179 1.21 1.57 5.15
C LYS A 179 2.10 0.34 5.02
N MET A 180 3.42 0.49 5.04
CA MET A 180 4.31 -0.64 5.26
C MET A 180 4.13 -1.14 6.70
N ALA A 181 2.93 -1.54 7.05
CA ALA A 181 2.68 -2.37 8.20
C ALA A 181 2.49 -3.77 7.66
N ALA A 182 3.36 -4.68 8.08
CA ALA A 182 3.16 -6.10 7.94
C ALA A 182 1.91 -6.50 8.75
N THR A 183 0.74 -6.29 8.16
CA THR A 183 -0.42 -7.05 8.53
C THR A 183 -0.76 -7.86 7.31
N GLY A 184 -0.45 -9.17 7.42
CA GLY A 184 -0.82 -10.13 6.41
C GLY A 184 -2.31 -9.99 6.09
N ILE A 185 -2.58 -9.67 4.84
CA ILE A 185 -3.86 -9.97 4.24
C ILE A 185 -3.56 -11.13 3.31
N GLN A 186 -3.99 -12.30 3.77
CA GLN A 186 -4.13 -13.50 2.96
C GLN A 186 -5.09 -13.28 1.81
#